data_572fb01958f07290c7a01bc2685a08a5
#
_entry.id   572fb01958f07290c7a01bc2685a08a5
#
_cell.length_a   1.000
_cell.length_b   1.000
_cell.length_c   1.000
_cell.angle_alpha   90.00
_cell.angle_beta   90.00
_cell.angle_gamma   90.00
#
_symmetry.space_group_name_H-M   'P 1'
#
loop_
_entity.id
_entity.type
_entity.pdbx_description
1 polymer ?
#
loop_
_entity_poly.entity_id
_entity_poly.type
_entity_poly.pdbx_seq_one_letter_code
_entity_poly.pdbx_strand_id
1 'polypeptide(L)'
;MFATLAGKALVPVGLAVTGFMVVCCLVLYSVIREDLHRSEIVHATNLADTILKSTRYAMHKSDRETLATIMQNVGEQNGVDHVRIFNKKGIVTLSAKPGEINRQVDKNAEGCIVCHKGSVPVTNLGTMQQARTFNNPQGMGVIAITAPIYNEPDCSSAACHVHLPGQKVLGTLDIGLSRAEHDRSLTMLRIQMIIFTIMCLILTVSGVAALLRKNVFLPLQKLRHYAESSAMKETTPESPPHLPHDLDIIATGIYNLKVAADGKKQNPDNSGS
;
A
#
# COMPACT_ATOMS: atom_id res chain seq x y z
N MET A 1 3.23 26.64 25.96
CA MET A 1 4.36 25.87 25.47
C MET A 1 4.91 26.35 24.12
N PHE A 2 4.15 27.07 23.31
CA PHE A 2 4.55 27.60 21.99
C PHE A 2 5.24 28.97 21.99
N ALA A 3 5.43 29.60 23.17
CA ALA A 3 6.04 30.93 23.26
C ALA A 3 7.58 30.95 23.29
N THR A 4 8.21 29.78 23.32
CA THR A 4 9.68 29.65 23.32
C THR A 4 10.23 29.55 21.90
N LEU A 5 11.41 30.11 21.66
CA LEU A 5 12.12 30.02 20.36
C LEU A 5 12.23 28.56 19.87
N ALA A 6 12.35 27.61 20.80
CA ALA A 6 12.33 26.17 20.56
C ALA A 6 11.04 25.68 19.91
N GLY A 7 9.88 26.09 20.43
CA GLY A 7 8.59 25.69 19.88
C GLY A 7 8.36 26.22 18.47
N LYS A 8 8.81 27.47 18.21
CA LYS A 8 8.70 28.09 16.87
C LYS A 8 9.54 27.41 15.80
N ALA A 9 10.66 26.78 16.15
CA ALA A 9 11.51 26.06 15.21
C ALA A 9 11.12 24.58 15.06
N LEU A 10 10.73 23.90 16.14
CA LEU A 10 10.39 22.47 16.13
C LEU A 10 9.05 22.17 15.43
N VAL A 11 8.05 23.03 15.58
CA VAL A 11 6.71 22.80 15.02
C VAL A 11 6.71 22.75 13.49
N PRO A 12 7.27 23.72 12.73
CA PRO A 12 7.25 23.66 11.28
C PRO A 12 8.08 22.48 10.72
N VAL A 13 9.22 22.17 11.33
CA VAL A 13 10.05 21.02 10.92
C VAL A 13 9.29 19.70 11.17
N GLY A 14 8.68 19.57 12.34
CA GLY A 14 7.86 18.39 12.66
C GLY A 14 6.68 18.21 11.69
N LEU A 15 5.97 19.30 11.38
CA LEU A 15 4.88 19.29 10.40
C LEU A 15 5.34 18.92 8.99
N ALA A 16 6.44 19.48 8.52
CA ALA A 16 6.99 19.17 7.19
C ALA A 16 7.40 17.70 7.07
N VAL A 17 8.12 17.18 8.06
CA VAL A 17 8.54 15.77 8.06
C VAL A 17 7.34 14.82 8.16
N THR A 18 6.38 15.14 9.03
CA THR A 18 5.14 14.35 9.15
C THR A 18 4.35 14.35 7.85
N GLY A 19 4.16 15.52 7.25
CA GLY A 19 3.46 15.64 5.97
C GLY A 19 4.14 14.84 4.86
N PHE A 20 5.45 14.94 4.74
CA PHE A 20 6.22 14.15 3.77
C PHE A 20 6.07 12.63 4.01
N MET A 21 6.21 12.17 5.24
CA MET A 21 6.05 10.75 5.58
C MET A 21 4.66 10.22 5.28
N VAL A 22 3.61 10.99 5.58
CA VAL A 22 2.23 10.60 5.27
C VAL A 22 2.03 10.47 3.77
N VAL A 23 2.53 11.43 2.97
CA VAL A 23 2.44 11.36 1.51
C VAL A 23 3.19 10.14 0.97
N CYS A 24 4.41 9.87 1.42
CA CYS A 24 5.18 8.69 1.01
C CYS A 24 4.44 7.38 1.36
N CYS A 25 3.85 7.28 2.55
CA CYS A 25 3.08 6.10 2.95
C CYS A 25 1.82 5.91 2.11
N LEU A 26 1.10 6.98 1.78
CA LEU A 26 -0.09 6.91 0.92
C LEU A 26 0.26 6.46 -0.50
N VAL A 27 1.33 7.01 -1.08
CA VAL A 27 1.80 6.61 -2.42
C VAL A 27 2.23 5.15 -2.41
N LEU A 28 3.05 4.74 -1.44
CA LEU A 28 3.51 3.35 -1.33
C LEU A 28 2.35 2.37 -1.15
N TYR A 29 1.38 2.70 -0.28
CA TYR A 29 0.17 1.89 -0.09
C TYR A 29 -0.64 1.76 -1.38
N SER A 30 -0.81 2.86 -2.14
CA SER A 30 -1.53 2.86 -3.41
C SER A 30 -0.87 1.95 -4.44
N VAL A 31 0.47 2.04 -4.58
CA VAL A 31 1.24 1.20 -5.51
C VAL A 31 1.14 -0.28 -5.13
N ILE A 32 1.37 -0.62 -3.86
CA ILE A 32 1.31 -2.02 -3.40
C ILE A 32 -0.10 -2.60 -3.58
N ARG A 33 -1.14 -1.83 -3.25
CA ARG A 33 -2.53 -2.26 -3.42
C ARG A 33 -2.86 -2.59 -4.88
N GLU A 34 -2.44 -1.74 -5.81
CA GLU A 34 -2.66 -1.95 -7.24
C GLU A 34 -1.91 -3.17 -7.76
N ASP A 35 -0.65 -3.32 -7.37
CA ASP A 35 0.20 -4.46 -7.76
C ASP A 35 -0.37 -5.78 -7.23
N LEU A 36 -0.78 -5.82 -5.97
CA LEU A 36 -1.44 -6.98 -5.38
C LEU A 36 -2.74 -7.34 -6.11
N HIS A 37 -3.59 -6.35 -6.41
CA HIS A 37 -4.83 -6.59 -7.14
C HIS A 37 -4.58 -7.17 -8.53
N ARG A 38 -3.61 -6.63 -9.25
CA ARG A 38 -3.20 -7.15 -10.57
C ARG A 38 -2.65 -8.57 -10.47
N SER A 39 -1.83 -8.84 -9.47
CA SER A 39 -1.26 -10.17 -9.21
C SER A 39 -2.34 -11.23 -8.94
N GLU A 40 -3.40 -10.88 -8.20
CA GLU A 40 -4.54 -11.77 -7.97
C GLU A 40 -5.25 -12.15 -9.27
N ILE A 41 -5.51 -11.17 -10.15
CA ILE A 41 -6.16 -11.43 -11.43
C ILE A 41 -5.31 -12.36 -12.30
N VAL A 42 -4.00 -12.10 -12.37
CA VAL A 42 -3.07 -12.94 -13.12
C VAL A 42 -3.04 -14.36 -12.55
N HIS A 43 -2.98 -14.50 -11.22
CA HIS A 43 -3.00 -15.81 -10.56
C HIS A 43 -4.29 -16.58 -10.85
N ALA A 44 -5.43 -15.94 -10.70
CA ALA A 44 -6.75 -16.53 -10.99
C ALA A 44 -6.89 -16.94 -12.47
N THR A 45 -6.36 -16.13 -13.39
CA THR A 45 -6.35 -16.42 -14.83
C THR A 45 -5.46 -17.60 -15.16
N ASN A 46 -4.26 -17.67 -14.58
CA ASN A 46 -3.35 -18.80 -14.78
C ASN A 46 -3.95 -20.10 -14.24
N LEU A 47 -4.65 -20.03 -13.11
CA LEU A 47 -5.35 -21.18 -12.55
C LEU A 47 -6.50 -21.62 -13.48
N ALA A 48 -7.30 -20.71 -14.00
CA ALA A 48 -8.35 -21.00 -14.97
C ALA A 48 -7.78 -21.67 -16.23
N ASP A 49 -6.68 -21.16 -16.79
CA ASP A 49 -6.00 -21.75 -17.95
C ASP A 49 -5.45 -23.15 -17.65
N THR A 50 -4.88 -23.34 -16.48
CA THR A 50 -4.39 -24.65 -16.02
C THR A 50 -5.53 -25.67 -15.93
N ILE A 51 -6.67 -25.28 -15.37
CA ILE A 51 -7.86 -26.14 -15.28
C ILE A 51 -8.37 -26.49 -16.67
N LEU A 52 -8.50 -25.50 -17.57
CA LEU A 52 -8.93 -25.73 -18.94
C LEU A 52 -8.02 -26.71 -19.68
N LYS A 53 -6.71 -26.55 -19.55
CA LYS A 53 -5.73 -27.43 -20.19
C LYS A 53 -5.73 -28.83 -19.58
N SER A 54 -5.84 -28.96 -18.25
CA SER A 54 -5.86 -30.27 -17.58
C SER A 54 -7.15 -31.06 -17.85
N THR A 55 -8.29 -30.34 -18.02
CA THR A 55 -9.57 -30.97 -18.31
C THR A 55 -9.77 -31.34 -19.78
N ARG A 56 -8.95 -30.78 -20.69
CA ARG A 56 -9.10 -30.98 -22.15
C ARG A 56 -9.15 -32.45 -22.56
N TYR A 57 -8.23 -33.27 -22.06
CA TYR A 57 -8.16 -34.69 -22.40
C TYR A 57 -9.43 -35.45 -21.97
N ALA A 58 -9.91 -35.20 -20.75
CA ALA A 58 -11.14 -35.81 -20.26
C ALA A 58 -12.39 -35.29 -21.01
N MET A 59 -12.41 -34.01 -21.43
CA MET A 59 -13.45 -33.48 -22.30
C MET A 59 -13.47 -34.23 -23.66
N HIS A 60 -12.33 -34.44 -24.30
CA HIS A 60 -12.24 -35.20 -25.57
C HIS A 60 -12.75 -36.62 -25.44
N LYS A 61 -12.49 -37.26 -24.30
CA LYS A 61 -12.94 -38.65 -24.05
C LYS A 61 -14.39 -38.70 -23.55
N SER A 62 -15.06 -37.57 -23.35
CA SER A 62 -16.38 -37.49 -22.70
C SER A 62 -16.41 -38.16 -21.31
N ASP A 63 -15.25 -38.21 -20.65
CA ASP A 63 -15.05 -38.81 -19.32
C ASP A 63 -15.56 -37.82 -18.24
N ARG A 64 -16.86 -37.94 -17.95
CA ARG A 64 -17.53 -37.09 -16.96
C ARG A 64 -17.07 -37.35 -15.55
N GLU A 65 -16.66 -38.56 -15.22
CA GLU A 65 -16.21 -38.94 -13.89
C GLU A 65 -14.86 -38.28 -13.56
N THR A 66 -13.90 -38.39 -14.48
CA THR A 66 -12.62 -37.68 -14.36
C THR A 66 -12.80 -36.16 -14.29
N LEU A 67 -13.69 -35.62 -15.14
CA LEU A 67 -13.99 -34.18 -15.09
C LEU A 67 -14.58 -33.76 -13.75
N ALA A 68 -15.55 -34.51 -13.21
CA ALA A 68 -16.16 -34.20 -11.91
C ALA A 68 -15.12 -34.30 -10.79
N THR A 69 -14.25 -35.29 -10.81
CA THR A 69 -13.15 -35.44 -9.85
C THR A 69 -12.17 -34.28 -9.90
N ILE A 70 -11.76 -33.82 -11.09
CA ILE A 70 -10.89 -32.65 -11.25
C ILE A 70 -11.58 -31.42 -10.67
N MET A 71 -12.86 -31.18 -11.00
CA MET A 71 -13.61 -30.03 -10.51
C MET A 71 -13.76 -30.05 -8.99
N GLN A 72 -13.99 -31.23 -8.41
CA GLN A 72 -14.06 -31.38 -6.95
C GLN A 72 -12.72 -31.07 -6.30
N ASN A 73 -11.63 -31.68 -6.78
CA ASN A 73 -10.27 -31.47 -6.27
C ASN A 73 -9.86 -29.98 -6.33
N VAL A 74 -10.24 -29.28 -7.40
CA VAL A 74 -9.99 -27.84 -7.52
C VAL A 74 -10.86 -27.07 -6.53
N GLY A 75 -12.14 -27.43 -6.38
CA GLY A 75 -13.07 -26.76 -5.47
C GLY A 75 -12.73 -26.94 -3.98
N GLU A 76 -11.99 -28.01 -3.63
CA GLU A 76 -11.51 -28.28 -2.27
C GLU A 76 -10.20 -27.54 -1.93
N GLN A 77 -9.55 -26.89 -2.91
CA GLN A 77 -8.34 -26.13 -2.64
C GLN A 77 -8.63 -24.90 -1.77
N ASN A 78 -7.74 -24.63 -0.83
CA ASN A 78 -7.83 -23.44 0.00
C ASN A 78 -7.87 -22.18 -0.87
N GLY A 79 -8.81 -21.30 -0.58
CA GLY A 79 -8.97 -20.06 -1.33
C GLY A 79 -9.88 -20.15 -2.54
N VAL A 80 -10.34 -21.33 -2.95
CA VAL A 80 -11.35 -21.48 -4.02
C VAL A 80 -12.75 -21.34 -3.43
N ASP A 81 -13.50 -20.33 -3.89
CA ASP A 81 -14.91 -20.12 -3.51
C ASP A 81 -15.84 -21.01 -4.33
N HIS A 82 -15.63 -21.07 -5.64
CA HIS A 82 -16.36 -21.93 -6.57
C HIS A 82 -15.56 -22.20 -7.82
N VAL A 83 -15.84 -23.35 -8.45
CA VAL A 83 -15.41 -23.68 -9.79
C VAL A 83 -16.55 -24.41 -10.50
N ARG A 84 -16.90 -23.96 -11.72
CA ARG A 84 -18.03 -24.47 -12.48
C ARG A 84 -17.84 -24.29 -14.00
N ILE A 85 -18.43 -25.17 -14.78
CA ILE A 85 -18.44 -25.10 -16.23
C ILE A 85 -19.86 -24.95 -16.71
N PHE A 86 -20.11 -23.94 -17.54
CA PHE A 86 -21.38 -23.70 -18.20
C PHE A 86 -21.31 -24.18 -19.66
N ASN A 87 -22.40 -24.71 -20.15
CA ASN A 87 -22.56 -24.92 -21.58
C ASN A 87 -22.98 -23.62 -22.29
N LYS A 88 -23.05 -23.65 -23.61
CA LYS A 88 -23.46 -22.50 -24.46
C LYS A 88 -24.88 -21.94 -24.18
N LYS A 89 -25.71 -22.70 -23.44
CA LYS A 89 -27.05 -22.25 -22.99
C LYS A 89 -27.01 -21.58 -21.64
N GLY A 90 -25.83 -21.47 -20.99
CA GLY A 90 -25.68 -20.94 -19.64
C GLY A 90 -26.12 -21.91 -18.53
N ILE A 91 -26.21 -23.22 -18.83
CA ILE A 91 -26.54 -24.24 -17.85
C ILE A 91 -25.26 -24.78 -17.25
N VAL A 92 -25.19 -24.85 -15.91
CA VAL A 92 -24.08 -25.46 -15.19
C VAL A 92 -24.04 -26.95 -15.48
N THR A 93 -23.02 -27.42 -16.17
CA THR A 93 -22.83 -28.84 -16.52
C THR A 93 -21.93 -29.58 -15.56
N LEU A 94 -20.96 -28.86 -14.97
CA LEU A 94 -20.02 -29.37 -13.96
C LEU A 94 -19.82 -28.29 -12.89
N SER A 95 -19.76 -28.70 -11.64
CA SER A 95 -19.46 -27.83 -10.50
C SER A 95 -18.85 -28.64 -9.37
N ALA A 96 -17.96 -28.03 -8.60
CA ALA A 96 -17.51 -28.60 -7.32
C ALA A 96 -18.65 -28.63 -6.27
N LYS A 97 -19.70 -27.82 -6.47
CA LYS A 97 -20.92 -27.82 -5.62
C LYS A 97 -22.04 -28.55 -6.35
N PRO A 98 -22.37 -29.81 -5.99
CA PRO A 98 -23.37 -30.62 -6.73
C PRO A 98 -24.73 -29.93 -6.87
N GLY A 99 -25.14 -29.14 -5.87
CA GLY A 99 -26.41 -28.41 -5.89
C GLY A 99 -26.53 -27.30 -6.94
N GLU A 100 -25.44 -26.94 -7.64
CA GLU A 100 -25.44 -25.96 -8.73
C GLU A 100 -25.67 -26.60 -10.10
N ILE A 101 -25.45 -27.91 -10.24
CA ILE A 101 -25.58 -28.62 -11.53
C ILE A 101 -27.01 -28.52 -12.04
N ASN A 102 -27.16 -28.34 -13.35
CA ASN A 102 -28.41 -28.10 -14.08
C ASN A 102 -29.10 -26.76 -13.78
N ARG A 103 -28.52 -25.88 -12.96
CA ARG A 103 -29.05 -24.51 -12.81
C ARG A 103 -28.67 -23.66 -14.04
N GLN A 104 -29.60 -22.83 -14.45
CA GLN A 104 -29.37 -21.85 -15.52
C GLN A 104 -28.89 -20.54 -14.90
N VAL A 105 -27.81 -19.98 -15.45
CA VAL A 105 -27.27 -18.68 -15.04
C VAL A 105 -27.91 -17.59 -15.87
N ASP A 106 -28.24 -16.48 -15.21
CA ASP A 106 -28.76 -15.29 -15.89
C ASP A 106 -27.66 -14.66 -16.77
N LYS A 107 -27.99 -14.37 -18.02
CA LYS A 107 -27.11 -13.65 -18.97
C LYS A 107 -26.75 -12.24 -18.50
N ASN A 108 -27.58 -11.65 -17.66
CA ASN A 108 -27.36 -10.33 -17.07
C ASN A 108 -26.52 -10.41 -15.77
N ALA A 109 -26.18 -11.60 -15.29
CA ALA A 109 -25.27 -11.75 -14.17
C ALA A 109 -23.90 -11.17 -14.50
N GLU A 110 -23.21 -10.59 -13.51
CA GLU A 110 -21.95 -9.87 -13.69
C GLU A 110 -20.90 -10.64 -14.49
N GLY A 111 -20.85 -11.98 -14.36
CA GLY A 111 -19.91 -12.84 -15.12
C GLY A 111 -20.29 -13.05 -16.59
N CYS A 112 -21.54 -12.84 -16.96
CA CYS A 112 -22.06 -13.09 -18.32
C CYS A 112 -22.24 -11.80 -19.12
N ILE A 113 -22.58 -10.70 -18.45
CA ILE A 113 -22.91 -9.42 -19.12
C ILE A 113 -21.75 -8.86 -19.95
N VAL A 114 -20.49 -9.11 -19.56
CA VAL A 114 -19.32 -8.61 -20.29
C VAL A 114 -19.28 -9.14 -21.73
N CYS A 115 -19.62 -10.43 -21.92
CA CYS A 115 -19.72 -11.05 -23.24
C CYS A 115 -21.06 -10.77 -23.91
N HIS A 116 -22.15 -10.65 -23.15
CA HIS A 116 -23.52 -10.60 -23.65
C HIS A 116 -24.11 -9.18 -23.71
N LYS A 117 -23.31 -8.13 -23.50
CA LYS A 117 -23.75 -6.72 -23.51
C LYS A 117 -24.23 -6.22 -24.88
N GLY A 118 -23.81 -6.88 -25.97
CA GLY A 118 -24.20 -6.53 -27.36
C GLY A 118 -25.18 -7.54 -27.96
N SER A 119 -25.64 -7.25 -29.17
CA SER A 119 -26.48 -8.16 -29.98
C SER A 119 -25.75 -9.45 -30.36
N VAL A 120 -24.42 -9.39 -30.48
CA VAL A 120 -23.54 -10.55 -30.73
C VAL A 120 -22.58 -10.68 -29.56
N PRO A 121 -22.49 -11.88 -28.91
CA PRO A 121 -21.59 -12.07 -27.82
C PRO A 121 -20.11 -11.89 -28.23
N VAL A 122 -19.34 -11.20 -27.39
CA VAL A 122 -17.90 -11.04 -27.59
C VAL A 122 -17.22 -12.39 -27.33
N THR A 123 -16.45 -12.86 -28.31
CA THR A 123 -15.79 -14.18 -28.22
C THR A 123 -14.34 -14.11 -27.77
N ASN A 124 -13.74 -12.92 -27.72
CA ASN A 124 -12.36 -12.72 -27.26
C ASN A 124 -12.29 -11.55 -26.28
N LEU A 125 -12.05 -11.84 -25.02
CA LEU A 125 -11.90 -10.87 -23.95
C LEU A 125 -10.43 -10.85 -23.46
N GLY A 126 -9.90 -9.66 -23.24
CA GLY A 126 -8.62 -9.53 -22.52
C GLY A 126 -8.72 -10.06 -21.08
N THR A 127 -7.59 -10.49 -20.53
CA THR A 127 -7.50 -11.09 -19.18
C THR A 127 -8.19 -10.25 -18.10
N MET A 128 -8.00 -8.93 -18.13
CA MET A 128 -8.64 -8.01 -17.18
C MET A 128 -10.16 -7.90 -17.35
N GLN A 129 -10.67 -8.12 -18.56
CA GLN A 129 -12.10 -8.08 -18.86
C GLN A 129 -12.82 -9.36 -18.44
N GLN A 130 -12.10 -10.45 -18.25
CA GLN A 130 -12.63 -11.73 -17.77
C GLN A 130 -12.78 -11.75 -16.24
N ALA A 131 -12.10 -10.83 -15.54
CA ALA A 131 -12.11 -10.73 -14.10
C ALA A 131 -13.28 -9.89 -13.59
N ARG A 132 -13.90 -10.34 -12.52
CA ARG A 132 -14.91 -9.60 -11.75
C ARG A 132 -14.72 -9.78 -10.27
N THR A 133 -15.11 -8.77 -9.51
CA THR A 133 -15.03 -8.82 -8.04
C THR A 133 -16.44 -8.61 -7.47
N PHE A 134 -16.85 -9.48 -6.55
CA PHE A 134 -18.15 -9.40 -5.87
C PHE A 134 -18.05 -9.99 -4.46
N ASN A 135 -19.11 -9.82 -3.67
CA ASN A 135 -19.21 -10.49 -2.38
C ASN A 135 -20.13 -11.72 -2.53
N ASN A 136 -19.66 -12.85 -1.98
CA ASN A 136 -20.48 -14.05 -1.95
C ASN A 136 -21.65 -13.92 -0.93
N PRO A 137 -22.60 -14.86 -0.87
CA PRO A 137 -23.71 -14.81 0.08
C PRO A 137 -23.30 -14.75 1.54
N GLN A 138 -22.07 -15.15 1.86
CA GLN A 138 -21.48 -15.09 3.21
C GLN A 138 -20.82 -13.72 3.49
N GLY A 139 -20.88 -12.78 2.54
CA GLY A 139 -20.29 -11.44 2.65
C GLY A 139 -18.77 -11.39 2.41
N MET A 140 -18.15 -12.50 2.01
CA MET A 140 -16.72 -12.55 1.71
C MET A 140 -16.44 -12.04 0.29
N GLY A 141 -15.40 -11.21 0.12
CA GLY A 141 -14.95 -10.77 -1.19
C GLY A 141 -14.44 -11.94 -2.04
N VAL A 142 -14.85 -12.00 -3.29
CA VAL A 142 -14.45 -13.01 -4.27
C VAL A 142 -13.98 -12.30 -5.53
N ILE A 143 -12.84 -12.75 -6.08
CA ILE A 143 -12.43 -12.45 -7.43
C ILE A 143 -12.71 -13.66 -8.31
N ALA A 144 -13.46 -13.48 -9.38
CA ALA A 144 -13.81 -14.59 -10.26
C ALA A 144 -13.37 -14.30 -11.70
N ILE A 145 -12.91 -15.37 -12.38
CA ILE A 145 -12.52 -15.36 -13.77
C ILE A 145 -13.53 -16.19 -14.56
N THR A 146 -14.05 -15.59 -15.63
CA THR A 146 -14.93 -16.24 -16.58
C THR A 146 -14.15 -16.49 -17.88
N ALA A 147 -13.63 -17.70 -18.06
CA ALA A 147 -12.79 -18.07 -19.17
C ALA A 147 -13.57 -18.86 -20.24
N PRO A 148 -13.62 -18.41 -21.50
CA PRO A 148 -14.30 -19.14 -22.57
C PRO A 148 -13.55 -20.42 -22.93
N ILE A 149 -14.30 -21.50 -23.18
CA ILE A 149 -13.81 -22.77 -23.72
C ILE A 149 -13.94 -22.69 -25.23
N TYR A 150 -12.82 -22.52 -25.93
CA TYR A 150 -12.81 -22.39 -27.39
C TYR A 150 -12.91 -23.74 -28.08
N ASN A 151 -13.55 -23.73 -29.27
CA ASN A 151 -13.61 -24.86 -30.17
C ASN A 151 -12.29 -24.94 -30.94
N GLU A 152 -11.44 -25.86 -30.54
CA GLU A 152 -10.19 -26.15 -31.25
C GLU A 152 -10.41 -27.19 -32.35
N PRO A 153 -9.49 -27.33 -33.31
CA PRO A 153 -9.61 -28.32 -34.38
C PRO A 153 -9.92 -29.74 -33.90
N ASP A 154 -9.27 -30.13 -32.80
CA ASP A 154 -9.46 -31.46 -32.19
C ASP A 154 -10.85 -31.64 -31.58
N CYS A 155 -11.51 -30.56 -31.13
CA CYS A 155 -12.88 -30.59 -30.58
C CYS A 155 -13.93 -30.80 -31.68
N SER A 156 -13.63 -30.42 -32.91
CA SER A 156 -14.53 -30.60 -34.06
C SER A 156 -14.34 -31.92 -34.79
N SER A 157 -13.23 -32.63 -34.56
CA SER A 157 -12.89 -33.92 -35.23
C SER A 157 -12.94 -35.14 -34.31
N ALA A 158 -13.24 -34.95 -33.02
CA ALA A 158 -13.30 -36.05 -32.05
C ALA A 158 -14.39 -37.08 -32.37
N ALA A 159 -14.04 -38.36 -32.27
CA ALA A 159 -14.98 -39.46 -32.59
C ALA A 159 -16.12 -39.62 -31.59
N CYS A 160 -16.00 -39.08 -30.38
CA CYS A 160 -16.96 -39.29 -29.30
C CYS A 160 -18.12 -38.27 -29.28
N HIS A 161 -17.92 -37.06 -29.82
CA HIS A 161 -18.99 -36.08 -30.05
C HIS A 161 -18.46 -34.99 -30.99
N VAL A 162 -19.37 -34.34 -31.74
CA VAL A 162 -19.02 -33.38 -32.77
C VAL A 162 -19.52 -31.98 -32.39
N HIS A 163 -18.61 -31.04 -32.41
CA HIS A 163 -18.94 -29.62 -32.40
C HIS A 163 -18.85 -29.04 -33.82
N LEU A 164 -19.79 -28.22 -34.22
CA LEU A 164 -19.76 -27.60 -35.54
C LEU A 164 -18.52 -26.71 -35.67
N PRO A 165 -17.76 -26.78 -36.79
CA PRO A 165 -16.53 -25.98 -36.95
C PRO A 165 -16.75 -24.46 -36.85
N GLY A 166 -17.94 -23.96 -37.21
CA GLY A 166 -18.30 -22.54 -37.09
C GLY A 166 -18.62 -22.06 -35.66
N GLN A 167 -18.68 -22.98 -34.70
CA GLN A 167 -19.02 -22.66 -33.32
C GLN A 167 -17.72 -22.28 -32.56
N LYS A 168 -17.52 -20.99 -32.26
CA LYS A 168 -16.27 -20.48 -31.67
C LYS A 168 -16.10 -20.83 -30.18
N VAL A 169 -17.18 -20.75 -29.40
CA VAL A 169 -17.17 -21.00 -27.94
C VAL A 169 -18.12 -22.14 -27.62
N LEU A 170 -17.61 -23.15 -26.92
CA LEU A 170 -18.34 -24.39 -26.56
C LEU A 170 -19.00 -24.26 -25.19
N GLY A 171 -18.41 -23.47 -24.30
CA GLY A 171 -18.84 -23.26 -22.93
C GLY A 171 -17.94 -22.25 -22.24
N THR A 172 -18.07 -22.15 -20.93
CA THR A 172 -17.33 -21.18 -20.14
C THR A 172 -16.96 -21.81 -18.80
N LEU A 173 -15.70 -21.71 -18.43
CA LEU A 173 -15.23 -22.00 -17.08
C LEU A 173 -15.37 -20.74 -16.24
N ASP A 174 -15.94 -20.86 -15.06
CA ASP A 174 -16.05 -19.82 -14.06
C ASP A 174 -15.39 -20.30 -12.78
N ILE A 175 -14.34 -19.60 -12.36
CA ILE A 175 -13.63 -19.88 -11.10
C ILE A 175 -13.59 -18.65 -10.24
N GLY A 176 -13.98 -18.79 -8.96
CA GLY A 176 -13.92 -17.73 -7.96
C GLY A 176 -12.90 -18.07 -6.90
N LEU A 177 -12.05 -17.09 -6.57
CA LEU A 177 -11.08 -17.16 -5.49
C LEU A 177 -11.49 -16.22 -4.36
N SER A 178 -11.43 -16.70 -3.13
CA SER A 178 -11.69 -15.91 -1.93
C SER A 178 -10.61 -14.85 -1.75
N ARG A 179 -11.01 -13.62 -1.50
CA ARG A 179 -10.11 -12.51 -1.18
C ARG A 179 -9.81 -12.37 0.31
N ALA A 180 -10.28 -13.30 1.15
CA ALA A 180 -10.14 -13.20 2.59
C ALA A 180 -8.68 -13.11 3.05
N GLU A 181 -7.78 -13.91 2.48
CA GLU A 181 -6.34 -13.85 2.78
C GLU A 181 -5.69 -12.56 2.27
N HIS A 182 -6.10 -12.11 1.10
CA HIS A 182 -5.64 -10.86 0.51
C HIS A 182 -6.06 -9.66 1.37
N ASP A 183 -7.33 -9.56 1.74
CA ASP A 183 -7.86 -8.48 2.57
C ASP A 183 -7.21 -8.46 3.95
N ARG A 184 -6.90 -9.64 4.50
CA ARG A 184 -6.12 -9.78 5.73
C ARG A 184 -4.68 -9.25 5.56
N SER A 185 -4.02 -9.60 4.46
CA SER A 185 -2.67 -9.14 4.14
C SER A 185 -2.62 -7.63 3.96
N LEU A 186 -3.58 -7.04 3.25
CA LEU A 186 -3.70 -5.59 3.10
C LEU A 186 -3.95 -4.89 4.44
N THR A 187 -4.75 -5.48 5.31
CA THR A 187 -5.01 -4.94 6.64
C THR A 187 -3.76 -4.98 7.51
N MET A 188 -3.01 -6.10 7.50
CA MET A 188 -1.72 -6.20 8.17
C MET A 188 -0.72 -5.17 7.67
N LEU A 189 -0.59 -5.05 6.35
CA LEU A 189 0.28 -4.05 5.71
C LEU A 189 -0.07 -2.63 6.18
N ARG A 190 -1.36 -2.29 6.20
CA ARG A 190 -1.85 -0.99 6.67
C ARG A 190 -1.45 -0.72 8.12
N ILE A 191 -1.62 -1.69 9.00
CA ILE A 191 -1.24 -1.59 10.42
C ILE A 191 0.27 -1.40 10.55
N GLN A 192 1.07 -2.21 9.85
CA GLN A 192 2.53 -2.09 9.86
C GLN A 192 3.01 -0.71 9.37
N MET A 193 2.40 -0.17 8.32
CA MET A 193 2.72 1.16 7.81
C MET A 193 2.40 2.26 8.83
N ILE A 194 1.26 2.15 9.54
CA ILE A 194 0.89 3.10 10.60
C ILE A 194 1.91 3.05 11.74
N ILE A 195 2.26 1.84 12.22
CA ILE A 195 3.25 1.65 13.29
C ILE A 195 4.61 2.23 12.87
N PHE A 196 5.06 1.92 11.65
CA PHE A 196 6.31 2.43 11.11
C PHE A 196 6.32 3.97 11.02
N THR A 197 5.22 4.56 10.56
CA THR A 197 5.08 6.03 10.47
C THR A 197 5.17 6.68 11.85
N ILE A 198 4.49 6.13 12.86
CA ILE A 198 4.53 6.62 14.24
C ILE A 198 5.95 6.50 14.81
N MET A 199 6.61 5.37 14.59
CA MET A 199 7.99 5.15 15.06
C MET A 199 8.97 6.16 14.43
N CYS A 200 8.91 6.35 13.13
CA CYS A 200 9.74 7.33 12.42
C CYS A 200 9.47 8.76 12.91
N LEU A 201 8.21 9.10 13.17
CA LEU A 201 7.83 10.41 13.71
C LEU A 201 8.44 10.65 15.09
N ILE A 202 8.31 9.70 16.00
CA ILE A 202 8.90 9.77 17.35
C ILE A 202 10.41 9.94 17.25
N LEU A 203 11.07 9.13 16.42
CA LEU A 203 12.52 9.16 16.25
C LEU A 203 12.98 10.53 15.69
N THR A 204 12.31 11.03 14.68
CA THR A 204 12.64 12.32 14.04
C THR A 204 12.43 13.49 15.01
N VAL A 205 11.28 13.54 15.67
CA VAL A 205 10.99 14.60 16.64
C VAL A 205 11.99 14.58 17.81
N SER A 206 12.28 13.39 18.34
CA SER A 206 13.25 13.23 19.43
C SER A 206 14.65 13.60 18.98
N GLY A 207 15.08 13.17 17.78
CA GLY A 207 16.41 13.49 17.23
C GLY A 207 16.58 14.99 16.99
N VAL A 208 15.61 15.65 16.35
CA VAL A 208 15.64 17.09 16.11
C VAL A 208 15.62 17.86 17.45
N ALA A 209 14.77 17.44 18.41
CA ALA A 209 14.73 18.05 19.73
C ALA A 209 16.06 17.94 20.47
N ALA A 210 16.71 16.77 20.43
CA ALA A 210 18.01 16.54 21.05
C ALA A 210 19.11 17.39 20.40
N LEU A 211 19.14 17.46 19.07
CA LEU A 211 20.11 18.29 18.34
C LEU A 211 19.93 19.78 18.61
N LEU A 212 18.70 20.28 18.59
CA LEU A 212 18.42 21.67 18.92
C LEU A 212 18.77 22.00 20.37
N ARG A 213 18.46 21.10 21.32
CA ARG A 213 18.82 21.28 22.73
C ARG A 213 20.34 21.39 22.89
N LYS A 214 21.10 20.48 22.27
CA LYS A 214 22.57 20.44 22.42
C LYS A 214 23.27 21.59 21.71
N ASN A 215 22.88 21.91 20.46
CA ASN A 215 23.64 22.82 19.60
C ASN A 215 23.13 24.27 19.65
N VAL A 216 21.90 24.51 20.11
CA VAL A 216 21.30 25.86 20.12
C VAL A 216 20.93 26.29 21.54
N PHE A 217 20.11 25.50 22.25
CA PHE A 217 19.54 25.98 23.52
C PHE A 217 20.53 26.01 24.65
N LEU A 218 21.35 24.99 24.82
CA LEU A 218 22.37 24.96 25.88
C LEU A 218 23.44 26.06 25.71
N PRO A 219 23.97 26.31 24.50
CA PRO A 219 24.90 27.42 24.28
C PRO A 219 24.24 28.79 24.50
N LEU A 220 22.99 28.99 24.04
CA LEU A 220 22.26 30.24 24.26
C LEU A 220 21.95 30.50 25.73
N GLN A 221 21.63 29.48 26.53
CA GLN A 221 21.45 29.64 27.98
C GLN A 221 22.76 30.04 28.66
N LYS A 222 23.89 29.45 28.25
CA LYS A 222 25.21 29.83 28.78
C LYS A 222 25.56 31.27 28.44
N LEU A 223 25.31 31.68 27.19
CA LEU A 223 25.53 33.05 26.75
C LEU A 223 24.65 34.07 27.53
N ARG A 224 23.35 33.75 27.70
CA ARG A 224 22.43 34.54 28.49
C ARG A 224 22.91 34.69 29.94
N HIS A 225 23.25 33.60 30.58
CA HIS A 225 23.74 33.64 31.97
C HIS A 225 25.03 34.45 32.11
N TYR A 226 25.95 34.31 31.14
CA TYR A 226 27.15 35.12 31.06
C TYR A 226 26.85 36.62 30.91
N ALA A 227 25.92 36.98 30.03
CA ALA A 227 25.50 38.39 29.81
C ALA A 227 24.84 38.96 31.07
N GLU A 228 23.95 38.21 31.74
CA GLU A 228 23.29 38.65 33.00
C GLU A 228 24.29 38.82 34.13
N SER A 229 25.20 37.84 34.30
CA SER A 229 26.27 37.92 35.34
C SER A 229 27.24 39.09 35.09
N SER A 230 27.56 39.33 33.80
CA SER A 230 28.43 40.43 33.39
C SER A 230 27.77 41.79 33.60
N ALA A 231 26.46 41.92 33.52
CA ALA A 231 25.72 43.16 33.76
C ALA A 231 25.56 43.47 35.23
N MET A 232 25.49 42.46 36.14
CA MET A 232 25.19 42.67 37.56
C MET A 232 26.46 42.79 38.46
N LYS A 233 27.59 42.27 38.05
CA LYS A 233 28.81 42.32 38.86
C LYS A 233 29.64 43.57 38.54
N GLU A 234 29.97 44.39 39.55
CA GLU A 234 30.92 45.52 39.47
C GLU A 234 32.40 45.07 39.50
N THR A 235 32.67 43.78 39.60
CA THR A 235 34.02 43.20 39.66
C THR A 235 34.55 42.80 38.28
N THR A 236 35.87 42.65 38.15
CA THR A 236 36.62 42.30 36.94
C THR A 236 35.90 41.30 36.04
N PRO A 237 35.85 41.53 34.70
CA PRO A 237 35.13 40.72 33.74
C PRO A 237 35.69 39.30 33.76
N GLU A 238 34.79 38.33 33.95
CA GLU A 238 35.08 36.90 33.89
C GLU A 238 35.31 36.49 32.43
N SER A 239 36.25 35.61 32.13
CA SER A 239 36.53 35.14 30.75
C SER A 239 35.28 34.54 30.09
N PRO A 240 35.04 34.80 28.80
CA PRO A 240 33.87 34.29 28.11
C PRO A 240 33.88 32.75 28.12
N PRO A 241 32.68 32.13 28.28
CA PRO A 241 32.55 30.66 28.21
C PRO A 241 32.84 30.18 26.81
N HIS A 242 33.42 28.99 26.66
CA HIS A 242 33.58 28.33 25.35
C HIS A 242 32.24 28.02 24.74
N LEU A 243 31.90 28.69 23.63
CA LEU A 243 30.64 28.58 22.87
C LEU A 243 30.93 28.18 21.44
N PRO A 244 29.95 27.69 20.68
CA PRO A 244 30.07 27.55 19.23
C PRO A 244 30.47 28.89 18.58
N HIS A 245 31.21 28.81 17.47
CA HIS A 245 31.91 29.93 16.85
C HIS A 245 31.07 31.23 16.72
N ASP A 246 29.82 31.11 16.26
CA ASP A 246 28.94 32.29 16.07
C ASP A 246 28.53 32.96 17.39
N LEU A 247 28.38 32.20 18.47
CA LEU A 247 28.05 32.70 19.80
C LEU A 247 29.26 33.16 20.57
N ASP A 248 30.44 32.64 20.26
CA ASP A 248 31.73 33.01 20.83
C ASP A 248 32.09 34.47 20.42
N ILE A 249 31.81 34.87 19.21
CA ILE A 249 31.95 36.25 18.72
C ILE A 249 31.16 37.21 19.57
N ILE A 250 29.88 36.86 19.87
CA ILE A 250 29.01 37.68 20.69
C ILE A 250 29.49 37.77 22.13
N ALA A 251 29.92 36.63 22.72
CA ALA A 251 30.43 36.60 24.07
C ALA A 251 31.72 37.43 24.23
N THR A 252 32.61 37.36 23.25
CA THR A 252 33.83 38.16 23.18
C THR A 252 33.51 39.65 23.00
N GLY A 253 32.50 39.99 22.21
CA GLY A 253 32.03 41.37 22.05
C GLY A 253 31.49 41.94 23.38
N ILE A 254 30.69 41.18 24.13
CA ILE A 254 30.19 41.58 25.46
C ILE A 254 31.38 41.78 26.43
N TYR A 255 32.37 40.89 26.43
CA TYR A 255 33.59 41.00 27.24
C TYR A 255 34.36 42.27 26.96
N ASN A 256 34.64 42.58 25.68
CA ASN A 256 35.40 43.77 25.26
C ASN A 256 34.66 45.07 25.61
N LEU A 257 33.32 45.13 25.45
CA LEU A 257 32.52 46.26 25.86
C LEU A 257 32.57 46.54 27.34
N LYS A 258 32.58 45.47 28.16
CA LYS A 258 32.69 45.59 29.62
C LYS A 258 34.07 46.06 30.04
N VAL A 259 35.12 45.51 29.48
CA VAL A 259 36.51 45.92 29.74
C VAL A 259 36.70 47.44 29.41
N ALA A 260 36.11 47.86 28.27
CA ALA A 260 36.18 49.27 27.86
C ALA A 260 35.38 50.20 28.81
N ALA A 261 34.23 49.75 29.34
CA ALA A 261 33.42 50.51 30.28
C ALA A 261 34.09 50.65 31.65
N ASP A 262 34.72 49.58 32.16
CA ASP A 262 35.43 49.56 33.42
C ASP A 262 36.72 50.38 33.36
N GLY A 263 37.45 50.37 32.23
CA GLY A 263 38.63 51.19 31.98
C GLY A 263 38.30 52.71 31.97
N LYS A 264 37.10 53.08 31.50
CA LYS A 264 36.65 54.49 31.60
C LYS A 264 36.26 54.92 33.00
N LYS A 265 35.79 54.02 33.87
CA LYS A 265 35.48 54.31 35.26
C LYS A 265 36.74 54.50 36.13
N GLN A 266 37.84 53.86 35.79
CA GLN A 266 39.11 53.95 36.50
C GLN A 266 39.96 55.18 36.15
N ASN A 267 39.64 55.93 35.08
CA ASN A 267 40.39 57.08 34.66
C ASN A 267 39.46 58.30 34.40
N PRO A 268 38.78 58.85 35.43
CA PRO A 268 37.89 60.04 35.27
C PRO A 268 38.62 61.35 35.05
N ASP A 269 39.94 61.47 35.29
CA ASP A 269 40.65 62.73 35.41
C ASP A 269 41.40 63.20 34.14
N ASN A 270 41.23 62.56 32.98
CA ASN A 270 41.99 62.95 31.78
C ASN A 270 41.12 63.72 30.69
N SER A 271 40.00 64.29 31.05
CA SER A 271 39.15 65.14 30.13
C SER A 271 38.97 66.55 30.61
N GLY A 272 40.03 67.13 31.16
CA GLY A 272 40.02 68.52 31.58
C GLY A 272 41.38 69.17 31.42
N SER A 273 41.76 69.50 30.19
CA SER A 273 42.78 70.56 29.92
C SER A 273 42.51 71.10 28.54
#